data_9a17eaa42700a4448dad2f9bbfcff953
#
_entry.id   9a17eaa42700a4448dad2f9bbfcff953
#
_cell.length_a   1.000
_cell.length_b   1.000
_cell.length_c   1.000
_cell.angle_alpha   90.00
_cell.angle_beta   90.00
_cell.angle_gamma   90.00
#
_symmetry.space_group_name_H-M   'P 1'
#
loop_
_entity.id
_entity.type
_entity.pdbx_description
1 polymer ?
#
loop_
_entity_poly.entity_id
_entity_poly.type
_entity_poly.pdbx_seq_one_letter_code
_entity_poly.pdbx_strand_id
1 'polypeptide(L)'
;MLDEKDLEFIDALRSLEVPRNVAGLITYLANTSEAAAREIEIATRLRQPEVSIAMRTLRQNNWIEEREVKAEGKGRPMKVYKLRVPIQEIIQHFEEEKNSEAAKTMQAIKRLKEIATS
;
A
#
# COMPACT_ATOMS: atom_id res chain seq x y z
N MET A 1 -16.57 -0.41 -3.93
CA MET A 1 -16.52 1.00 -3.53
C MET A 1 -16.03 1.11 -2.09
N LEU A 2 -15.26 2.12 -1.78
CA LEU A 2 -14.71 2.31 -0.44
C LEU A 2 -15.76 2.92 0.49
N ASP A 3 -15.90 2.35 1.69
CA ASP A 3 -16.83 2.86 2.70
C ASP A 3 -16.10 3.79 3.68
N GLU A 4 -16.81 4.28 4.72
CA GLU A 4 -16.24 5.18 5.71
C GLU A 4 -15.05 4.58 6.46
N LYS A 5 -15.14 3.31 6.79
CA LYS A 5 -14.07 2.59 7.48
C LYS A 5 -12.82 2.51 6.61
N ASP A 6 -13.01 2.27 5.32
CA ASP A 6 -11.91 2.23 4.36
C ASP A 6 -11.24 3.61 4.25
N LEU A 7 -12.03 4.67 4.22
CA LEU A 7 -11.50 6.03 4.15
C LEU A 7 -10.71 6.39 5.41
N GLU A 8 -11.17 5.96 6.58
CA GLU A 8 -10.43 6.14 7.83
C GLU A 8 -9.10 5.39 7.80
N PHE A 9 -9.12 4.18 7.26
CA PHE A 9 -7.91 3.36 7.14
C PHE A 9 -6.90 4.02 6.21
N ILE A 10 -7.37 4.54 5.08
CA ILE A 10 -6.53 5.29 4.13
C ILE A 10 -5.91 6.51 4.80
N ASP A 11 -6.72 7.27 5.54
CA ASP A 11 -6.23 8.47 6.24
C ASP A 11 -5.16 8.10 7.29
N ALA A 12 -5.36 7.01 8.01
CA ALA A 12 -4.38 6.54 8.98
C ALA A 12 -3.06 6.15 8.29
N LEU A 13 -3.12 5.43 7.17
CA LEU A 13 -1.93 5.10 6.39
C LEU A 13 -1.21 6.35 5.89
N ARG A 14 -1.98 7.33 5.41
CA ARG A 14 -1.40 8.59 4.93
C ARG A 14 -0.72 9.38 6.03
N SER A 15 -1.21 9.27 7.26
CA SER A 15 -0.56 9.91 8.40
C SER A 15 0.81 9.32 8.70
N LEU A 16 1.08 8.11 8.19
CA LEU A 16 2.39 7.47 8.26
C LEU A 16 3.25 7.76 7.02
N GLU A 17 2.82 8.73 6.22
CA GLU A 17 3.49 9.13 4.97
C GLU A 17 3.39 8.10 3.84
N VAL A 18 2.40 7.21 3.92
CA VAL A 18 2.12 6.29 2.81
C VAL A 18 1.41 7.08 1.72
N PRO A 19 1.88 7.02 0.47
CA PRO A 19 1.22 7.75 -0.62
C PRO A 19 -0.24 7.36 -0.79
N ARG A 20 -1.08 8.31 -1.20
CA ARG A 20 -2.52 8.10 -1.35
C ARG A 20 -2.86 6.90 -2.24
N ASN A 21 -2.16 6.74 -3.36
CA ASN A 21 -2.42 5.64 -4.28
C ASN A 21 -2.09 4.28 -3.65
N VAL A 22 -0.98 4.18 -2.94
CA VAL A 22 -0.58 2.96 -2.24
C VAL A 22 -1.58 2.65 -1.13
N ALA A 23 -1.94 3.65 -0.34
CA ALA A 23 -2.91 3.48 0.75
C ALA A 23 -4.27 3.01 0.22
N GLY A 24 -4.75 3.60 -0.87
CA GLY A 24 -6.01 3.22 -1.49
C GLY A 24 -5.99 1.78 -2.01
N LEU A 25 -4.91 1.40 -2.68
CA LEU A 25 -4.77 0.05 -3.23
C LEU A 25 -4.72 -1.00 -2.12
N ILE A 26 -3.91 -0.78 -1.09
CA ILE A 26 -3.81 -1.69 0.05
C ILE A 26 -5.19 -1.88 0.69
N THR A 27 -5.88 -0.77 0.96
CA THR A 27 -7.17 -0.79 1.63
C THR A 27 -8.22 -1.55 0.83
N TYR A 28 -8.29 -1.30 -0.47
CA TYR A 28 -9.25 -1.98 -1.33
C TYR A 28 -8.98 -3.48 -1.40
N LEU A 29 -7.73 -3.86 -1.61
CA LEU A 29 -7.36 -5.28 -1.71
C LEU A 29 -7.47 -6.02 -0.38
N ALA A 30 -7.34 -5.34 0.74
CA ALA A 30 -7.53 -5.94 2.06
C ALA A 30 -8.98 -6.40 2.29
N ASN A 31 -9.92 -5.76 1.62
CA ASN A 31 -11.35 -6.04 1.76
C ASN A 31 -11.97 -6.76 0.56
N THR A 32 -11.14 -7.23 -0.35
CA THR A 32 -11.58 -7.85 -1.59
C THR A 32 -10.78 -9.13 -1.81
N SER A 33 -11.43 -10.18 -2.27
CA SER A 33 -10.72 -11.44 -2.54
C SER A 33 -9.77 -11.32 -3.73
N GLU A 34 -10.29 -10.82 -4.85
CA GLU A 34 -9.50 -10.58 -6.06
C GLU A 34 -10.14 -9.42 -6.82
N ALA A 35 -9.34 -8.66 -7.56
CA ALA A 35 -9.86 -7.57 -8.36
C ALA A 35 -9.01 -7.36 -9.62
N ALA A 36 -9.67 -7.04 -10.72
CA ALA A 36 -9.00 -6.61 -11.94
C ALA A 36 -8.62 -5.13 -11.81
N ALA A 37 -7.63 -4.71 -12.60
CA ALA A 37 -7.16 -3.32 -12.56
C ALA A 37 -8.28 -2.30 -12.72
N ARG A 38 -9.22 -2.56 -13.62
CA ARG A 38 -10.35 -1.64 -13.83
C ARG A 38 -11.27 -1.54 -12.62
N GLU A 39 -11.51 -2.65 -11.93
CA GLU A 39 -12.30 -2.65 -10.70
C GLU A 39 -11.61 -1.81 -9.62
N ILE A 40 -10.30 -1.91 -9.54
CA ILE A 40 -9.48 -1.14 -8.60
C ILE A 40 -9.61 0.36 -8.91
N GLU A 41 -9.47 0.74 -10.18
CA GLU A 41 -9.60 2.14 -10.60
C GLU A 41 -10.96 2.72 -10.22
N ILE A 42 -12.01 1.97 -10.48
CA ILE A 42 -13.40 2.41 -10.19
C ILE A 42 -13.62 2.55 -8.68
N ALA A 43 -13.22 1.54 -7.91
CA ALA A 43 -13.44 1.53 -6.47
C ALA A 43 -12.63 2.58 -5.72
N THR A 44 -11.37 2.78 -6.12
CA THR A 44 -10.46 3.69 -5.44
C THR A 44 -10.48 5.10 -6.03
N ARG A 45 -11.08 5.27 -7.20
CA ARG A 45 -11.08 6.52 -7.97
C ARG A 45 -9.67 6.98 -8.35
N LEU A 46 -8.75 6.04 -8.43
CA LEU A 46 -7.40 6.29 -8.91
C LEU A 46 -7.36 6.13 -10.42
N ARG A 47 -6.47 6.87 -11.06
CA ARG A 47 -6.23 6.75 -12.49
C ARG A 47 -5.31 5.57 -12.76
N GLN A 48 -5.35 5.06 -13.97
CA GLN A 48 -4.54 3.91 -14.35
C GLN A 48 -3.03 4.09 -14.04
N PRO A 49 -2.40 5.26 -14.32
CA PRO A 49 -0.99 5.43 -13.96
C PRO A 49 -0.74 5.38 -12.44
N GLU A 50 -1.67 5.90 -11.64
CA GLU A 50 -1.57 5.86 -10.19
C GLU A 50 -1.66 4.44 -9.66
N VAL A 51 -2.56 3.64 -10.23
CA VAL A 51 -2.70 2.22 -9.88
C VAL A 51 -1.42 1.46 -10.24
N SER A 52 -0.87 1.71 -11.44
CA SER A 52 0.37 1.06 -11.87
C SER A 52 1.55 1.33 -10.95
N ILE A 53 1.69 2.57 -10.49
CA ILE A 53 2.75 2.96 -9.55
C ILE A 53 2.55 2.27 -8.21
N ALA A 54 1.31 2.25 -7.70
CA ALA A 54 0.99 1.58 -6.44
C ALA A 54 1.24 0.07 -6.52
N MET A 55 0.88 -0.56 -7.64
CA MET A 55 1.16 -1.98 -7.88
C MET A 55 2.65 -2.28 -7.80
N ARG A 56 3.48 -1.40 -8.36
CA ARG A 56 4.93 -1.57 -8.30
C ARG A 56 5.41 -1.61 -6.86
N THR A 57 4.91 -0.69 -6.02
CA THR A 57 5.27 -0.65 -4.60
C THR A 57 4.89 -1.96 -3.90
N LEU A 58 3.69 -2.46 -4.16
CA LEU A 58 3.24 -3.70 -3.54
C LEU A 58 4.06 -4.91 -4.02
N ARG A 59 4.43 -4.94 -5.30
CA ARG A 59 5.30 -6.00 -5.83
C ARG A 59 6.68 -5.98 -5.18
N GLN A 60 7.25 -4.81 -5.01
CA GLN A 60 8.58 -4.64 -4.40
C GLN A 60 8.62 -5.19 -2.97
N ASN A 61 7.50 -5.14 -2.28
CA ASN A 61 7.39 -5.65 -0.91
C ASN A 61 6.86 -7.09 -0.84
N ASN A 62 6.59 -7.70 -1.97
CA ASN A 62 5.99 -9.05 -2.04
C ASN A 62 4.63 -9.15 -1.35
N TRP A 63 3.85 -8.09 -1.44
CA TRP A 63 2.53 -8.02 -0.81
C TRP A 63 1.38 -8.38 -1.75
N ILE A 64 1.66 -8.49 -3.03
CA ILE A 64 0.63 -8.72 -4.03
C ILE A 64 0.97 -9.94 -4.88
N GLU A 65 -0.06 -10.66 -5.30
CA GLU A 65 0.08 -11.70 -6.31
C GLU A 65 -0.93 -11.44 -7.42
N GLU A 66 -0.58 -11.89 -8.61
CA GLU A 66 -1.43 -11.72 -9.79
C GLU A 66 -1.58 -13.05 -10.51
N ARG A 67 -2.71 -13.23 -11.16
CA ARG A 67 -2.95 -14.38 -12.03
C ARG A 67 -3.77 -13.96 -13.23
N GLU A 68 -3.67 -14.71 -14.29
CA GLU A 68 -4.48 -14.48 -15.47
C GLU A 68 -5.77 -15.30 -15.40
N VAL A 69 -6.87 -14.67 -15.78
CA VAL A 69 -8.16 -15.33 -15.87
C VAL A 69 -8.57 -15.27 -17.33
N LYS A 70 -8.90 -16.42 -17.91
CA LYS A 70 -9.43 -16.46 -19.27
C LYS A 70 -10.84 -15.92 -19.26
N ALA A 71 -11.06 -14.87 -20.04
CA ALA A 71 -12.39 -14.37 -20.27
C ALA A 71 -13.18 -15.41 -21.07
N GLU A 72 -14.44 -15.63 -20.72
CA GLU A 72 -15.33 -16.44 -21.55
C GLU A 72 -15.48 -15.79 -22.92
N GLY A 73 -15.24 -16.54 -23.98
CA GLY A 73 -15.37 -16.05 -25.33
C GLY A 73 -14.08 -15.48 -25.89
N LYS A 74 -14.21 -14.58 -26.83
CA LYS A 74 -13.09 -13.97 -27.54
C LYS A 74 -12.56 -12.79 -26.76
N GLY A 75 -11.34 -12.89 -26.23
CA GLY A 75 -10.73 -11.76 -25.56
C GLY A 75 -9.35 -12.10 -24.99
N ARG A 76 -8.63 -11.06 -24.61
CA ARG A 76 -7.34 -11.22 -23.95
C ARG A 76 -7.56 -11.74 -22.55
N PRO A 77 -6.65 -12.57 -22.02
CA PRO A 77 -6.68 -12.95 -20.63
C PRO A 77 -6.67 -11.68 -19.76
N MET A 78 -7.49 -11.68 -18.73
CA MET A 78 -7.56 -10.58 -17.79
C MET A 78 -6.72 -10.90 -16.57
N LYS A 79 -5.96 -9.93 -16.09
CA LYS A 79 -5.19 -10.10 -14.86
C LYS A 79 -6.04 -9.71 -13.66
N VAL A 80 -5.99 -10.51 -12.62
CA VAL A 80 -6.61 -10.19 -11.34
C VAL A 80 -5.52 -10.19 -10.26
N TYR A 81 -5.74 -9.38 -9.25
CA TYR A 81 -4.77 -9.11 -8.19
C TYR A 81 -5.39 -9.36 -6.83
N LYS A 82 -4.57 -9.83 -5.91
CA LYS A 82 -4.98 -9.96 -4.50
C LYS A 82 -3.78 -9.75 -3.59
N LEU A 83 -4.06 -9.44 -2.32
CA LEU A 83 -2.99 -9.37 -1.33
C LEU A 83 -2.46 -10.78 -1.07
N ARG A 84 -1.13 -10.88 -1.03
CA ARG A 84 -0.43 -12.13 -0.75
C ARG A 84 -0.28 -12.37 0.75
N VAL A 85 -0.38 -11.31 1.54
CA VAL A 85 -0.14 -11.32 2.98
C VAL A 85 -1.34 -10.71 3.71
N PRO A 86 -1.56 -11.07 4.98
CA PRO A 86 -2.62 -10.42 5.75
C PRO A 86 -2.28 -8.95 6.00
N ILE A 87 -3.32 -8.13 6.14
CA ILE A 87 -3.14 -6.68 6.34
C ILE A 87 -2.31 -6.38 7.59
N GLN A 88 -2.35 -7.24 8.61
CA GLN A 88 -1.58 -7.07 9.83
C GLN A 88 -0.08 -7.09 9.56
N GLU A 89 0.36 -7.86 8.59
CA GLU A 89 1.77 -7.91 8.22
C GLU A 89 2.22 -6.62 7.56
N ILE A 90 1.36 -6.01 6.75
CA ILE A 90 1.62 -4.73 6.12
C ILE A 90 1.70 -3.63 7.18
N ILE A 91 0.77 -3.63 8.13
CA ILE A 91 0.76 -2.68 9.25
C ILE A 91 2.04 -2.82 10.06
N GLN A 92 2.47 -4.05 10.35
CA GLN A 92 3.70 -4.30 11.10
C GLN A 92 4.92 -3.75 10.36
N HIS A 93 4.96 -3.88 9.04
CA HIS A 93 6.03 -3.32 8.23
C HIS A 93 6.15 -1.80 8.43
N PHE A 94 5.03 -1.09 8.39
CA PHE A 94 5.03 0.36 8.59
C PHE A 94 5.40 0.73 10.02
N GLU A 95 4.96 -0.06 11.00
CA GLU A 95 5.33 0.16 12.39
C GLU A 95 6.84 0.06 12.59
N GLU A 96 7.45 -1.00 12.07
CA GLU A 96 8.90 -1.21 12.17
C GLU A 96 9.67 -0.11 11.46
N GLU A 97 9.19 0.33 10.30
CA GLU A 97 9.81 1.41 9.55
C GLU A 97 9.78 2.73 10.34
N LYS A 98 8.64 3.04 10.96
CA LYS A 98 8.50 4.28 11.75
C LYS A 98 9.30 4.21 13.04
N ASN A 99 9.37 3.07 13.67
CA ASN A 99 10.21 2.88 14.87
C ASN A 99 11.69 3.06 14.53
N SER A 100 12.12 2.53 13.39
CA SER A 100 13.50 2.69 12.92
C SER A 100 13.83 4.15 12.63
N GLU A 101 12.92 4.86 11.97
CA GLU A 101 13.07 6.29 11.68
C GLU A 101 13.17 7.11 12.97
N ALA A 102 12.31 6.80 13.94
CA ALA A 102 12.31 7.49 15.23
C ALA A 102 13.63 7.28 15.98
N ALA A 103 14.15 6.06 15.95
CA ALA A 103 15.44 5.75 16.59
C ALA A 103 16.58 6.55 15.96
N LYS A 104 16.61 6.62 14.62
CA LYS A 104 17.62 7.40 13.89
C LYS A 104 17.52 8.89 14.21
N THR A 105 16.30 9.40 14.30
CA THR A 105 16.06 10.81 14.66
C THR A 105 16.60 11.11 16.05
N MET A 106 16.33 10.24 17.02
CA MET A 106 16.82 10.43 18.38
C MET A 106 18.34 10.36 18.46
N GLN A 107 18.97 9.47 17.70
CA GLN A 107 20.42 9.39 17.62
C GLN A 107 21.03 10.66 17.03
N ALA A 108 20.41 11.22 16.00
CA ALA A 108 20.87 12.45 15.37
C ALA A 108 20.80 13.62 16.36
N ILE A 109 19.73 13.71 17.14
CA ILE A 109 19.56 14.74 18.16
C ILE A 109 20.65 14.60 19.23
N LYS A 110 20.90 13.38 19.69
CA LYS A 110 21.93 13.09 20.68
C LYS A 110 23.31 13.53 20.16
N ARG A 111 23.59 13.20 18.90
CA ARG A 111 24.86 13.57 18.27
C ARG A 111 25.03 15.09 18.18
N LEU A 112 23.98 15.81 17.85
CA LEU A 112 23.99 17.27 17.80
C LEU A 112 24.31 17.87 19.17
N LYS A 113 23.72 17.33 20.22
CA LYS A 113 23.97 17.77 21.59
C LYS A 113 25.42 17.54 22.00
N GLU A 114 25.97 16.38 21.63
CA GLU A 114 27.38 16.06 21.93
C GLU A 114 28.35 17.02 21.20
N ILE A 115 28.09 17.30 19.94
CA ILE A 115 28.93 18.22 19.15
C ILE A 115 28.82 19.62 19.72
N ALA A 116 27.64 20.08 20.10
CA ALA A 116 27.42 21.42 20.62
C ALA A 116 28.10 21.67 21.97
N THR A 117 28.33 20.62 22.75
CA THR A 117 28.92 20.72 24.09
C THR A 117 30.44 20.41 24.11
N SER A 118 30.98 20.00 22.99
CA SER A 118 32.43 19.67 22.91
C SER A 118 33.30 20.88 22.64
#